data_78ffb9b9e7b3c74552c42e2654e18a4b
#
_entry.id   78ffb9b9e7b3c74552c42e2654e18a4b
#
_cell.length_a   1.000
_cell.length_b   1.000
_cell.length_c   1.000
_cell.angle_alpha   90.00
_cell.angle_beta   90.00
_cell.angle_gamma   90.00
#
_symmetry.space_group_name_H-M   'P 1'
#
loop_
_entity.id
_entity.type
_entity.pdbx_description
1 polymer ?
#
loop_
_entity_poly.entity_id
_entity_poly.type
_entity_poly.pdbx_seq_one_letter_code
_entity_poly.pdbx_strand_id
1 'polypeptide(L)'
;LDQELIEHFSGRKGLISTEERISRTWKLTDEGASIDESILSHVEMVGELTPELLQGDSWKGLKFKHFDVNAPAKTPTGGRPHPMQALIERIRKVFLEMGFSEIEGNFVQSAGWNMDALYIPQSHPARTMQDTFYLSSPERVDVDERYLDLWSKVHEHGHDTGSRGWGGNFDEDEAQKGLLRTHTTVNTVKHIAENPNAPSRVFGIGRVFRQETIDRTHLPEFHQIEGIIHEENANLPMLISTLKTFYSKMGYDDVRVRPAYFPYTEPSVEVDILWRGEWLELG
;
A
#
# COMPACT_ATOMS: atom_id res chain seq x y z
N LEU A 1 8.17 -61.44 9.03
CA LEU A 1 6.82 -61.54 8.46
C LEU A 1 6.95 -62.15 7.09
N ASP A 2 6.12 -63.16 6.83
CA ASP A 2 6.10 -63.91 5.58
C ASP A 2 5.65 -63.01 4.45
N GLN A 3 6.26 -63.09 3.27
CA GLN A 3 6.03 -62.17 2.17
C GLN A 3 4.56 -62.27 1.65
N GLU A 4 3.96 -63.46 1.73
CA GLU A 4 2.54 -63.67 1.43
C GLU A 4 1.60 -62.95 2.39
N LEU A 5 1.96 -62.84 3.67
CA LEU A 5 1.20 -62.10 4.69
C LEU A 5 1.30 -60.60 4.47
N ILE A 6 2.45 -60.12 4.04
CA ILE A 6 2.66 -58.66 3.72
C ILE A 6 1.81 -58.27 2.51
N GLU A 7 1.83 -59.07 1.47
CA GLU A 7 1.01 -58.81 0.26
C GLU A 7 -0.50 -58.86 0.56
N HIS A 8 -0.92 -59.83 1.40
CA HIS A 8 -2.33 -59.99 1.77
C HIS A 8 -2.88 -58.76 2.58
N PHE A 9 -2.05 -58.16 3.40
CA PHE A 9 -2.45 -57.03 4.27
C PHE A 9 -2.11 -55.65 3.73
N SER A 10 -1.22 -55.54 2.71
CA SER A 10 -0.84 -54.23 2.10
C SER A 10 -2.00 -53.52 1.42
N GLY A 11 -3.02 -54.27 0.97
CA GLY A 11 -4.24 -53.70 0.37
C GLY A 11 -5.26 -53.15 1.41
N ARG A 12 -5.07 -53.38 2.72
CA ARG A 12 -6.00 -52.95 3.76
C ARG A 12 -5.52 -51.68 4.44
N LYS A 13 -6.20 -50.58 4.21
CA LYS A 13 -5.88 -49.28 4.82
C LYS A 13 -5.74 -49.37 6.36
N GLY A 14 -4.59 -48.99 6.87
CA GLY A 14 -4.34 -48.80 8.30
C GLY A 14 -3.81 -50.05 9.07
N LEU A 15 -3.59 -51.17 8.41
CA LEU A 15 -3.04 -52.39 9.09
C LEU A 15 -1.52 -52.56 8.88
N ILE A 16 -0.97 -52.16 7.73
CA ILE A 16 0.46 -52.24 7.45
C ILE A 16 0.85 -50.93 6.69
N SER A 17 1.94 -50.32 7.10
CA SER A 17 2.65 -49.29 6.34
C SER A 17 4.04 -49.80 5.99
N THR A 18 4.42 -49.62 4.71
CA THR A 18 5.77 -49.91 4.27
C THR A 18 6.58 -48.61 4.23
N GLU A 19 7.74 -48.66 4.87
CA GLU A 19 8.73 -47.58 4.83
C GLU A 19 9.97 -48.08 4.09
N GLU A 20 10.32 -47.41 3.00
CA GLU A 20 11.51 -47.78 2.21
C GLU A 20 12.71 -47.06 2.85
N ARG A 21 13.67 -47.80 3.40
CA ARG A 21 14.87 -47.28 4.03
C ARG A 21 16.07 -47.48 3.10
N ILE A 22 16.47 -46.37 2.43
CA ILE A 22 17.65 -46.40 1.59
C ILE A 22 18.90 -46.20 2.46
N SER A 23 19.74 -47.22 2.53
CA SER A 23 21.05 -47.13 3.18
C SER A 23 22.13 -46.95 2.10
N ARG A 24 22.89 -45.87 2.22
CA ARG A 24 24.03 -45.59 1.31
C ARG A 24 25.32 -45.82 2.06
N THR A 25 26.17 -46.66 1.52
CA THR A 25 27.56 -46.84 2.01
C THR A 25 28.52 -46.20 1.02
N TRP A 26 29.51 -45.51 1.55
CA TRP A 26 30.57 -44.90 0.78
C TRP A 26 31.85 -45.70 0.95
N LYS A 27 32.54 -45.96 -0.15
CA LYS A 27 33.83 -46.61 -0.18
C LYS A 27 34.80 -45.78 -1.04
N LEU A 28 35.98 -45.48 -0.56
CA LEU A 28 37.02 -44.86 -1.36
C LEU A 28 37.43 -45.82 -2.51
N THR A 29 37.59 -45.29 -3.68
CA THR A 29 38.22 -45.97 -4.79
C THR A 29 39.75 -46.00 -4.58
N ASP A 30 40.48 -46.80 -5.32
CA ASP A 30 41.93 -46.89 -5.22
C ASP A 30 42.57 -45.53 -5.57
N GLU A 31 42.00 -44.78 -6.52
CA GLU A 31 42.40 -43.39 -6.83
C GLU A 31 42.09 -42.43 -5.65
N GLY A 32 40.94 -42.55 -5.01
CA GLY A 32 40.60 -41.76 -3.84
C GLY A 32 41.49 -42.05 -2.64
N ALA A 33 41.91 -43.28 -2.46
CA ALA A 33 42.84 -43.69 -1.41
C ALA A 33 44.31 -43.26 -1.63
N SER A 34 44.65 -42.93 -2.88
CA SER A 34 45.99 -42.44 -3.28
C SER A 34 46.17 -40.92 -3.19
N ILE A 35 45.08 -40.19 -2.87
CA ILE A 35 45.15 -38.73 -2.73
C ILE A 35 45.93 -38.36 -1.46
N ASP A 36 46.98 -37.57 -1.59
CA ASP A 36 47.76 -37.04 -0.50
C ASP A 36 46.91 -36.10 0.36
N GLU A 37 46.84 -36.38 1.67
CA GLU A 37 46.08 -35.55 2.64
C GLU A 37 46.53 -34.10 2.65
N SER A 38 47.76 -33.81 2.28
CA SER A 38 48.26 -32.43 2.17
C SER A 38 47.54 -31.60 1.09
N ILE A 39 47.00 -32.27 0.05
CA ILE A 39 46.16 -31.62 -0.99
C ILE A 39 44.78 -31.29 -0.47
N LEU A 40 44.31 -31.99 0.56
CA LEU A 40 43.03 -31.79 1.23
C LEU A 40 43.13 -30.82 2.40
N SER A 41 44.32 -30.21 2.65
CA SER A 41 44.46 -29.19 3.68
C SER A 41 43.42 -28.09 3.46
N HIS A 42 42.60 -27.87 4.45
CA HIS A 42 41.51 -26.88 4.44
C HIS A 42 42.10 -25.49 4.29
N VAL A 43 42.22 -25.02 3.06
CA VAL A 43 42.38 -23.59 2.82
C VAL A 43 41.02 -22.98 2.98
N GLU A 44 40.84 -22.28 4.08
CA GLU A 44 39.58 -21.56 4.33
C GLU A 44 39.35 -20.58 3.17
N MET A 45 38.40 -20.94 2.28
CA MET A 45 38.05 -20.12 1.15
C MET A 45 36.81 -19.32 1.45
N VAL A 46 36.89 -18.01 1.28
CA VAL A 46 35.77 -17.09 1.50
C VAL A 46 34.81 -17.16 0.32
N GLY A 47 33.53 -17.43 0.57
CA GLY A 47 32.51 -17.50 -0.46
C GLY A 47 31.77 -16.19 -0.71
N GLU A 48 31.72 -15.29 0.30
CA GLU A 48 31.01 -14.02 0.23
C GLU A 48 31.87 -12.89 0.77
N LEU A 49 31.81 -11.73 0.14
CA LEU A 49 32.42 -10.49 0.63
C LEU A 49 31.41 -9.82 1.57
N THR A 50 31.73 -9.76 2.86
CA THR A 50 30.95 -9.03 3.83
C THR A 50 31.44 -7.59 4.00
N PRO A 51 30.61 -6.65 4.49
CA PRO A 51 31.03 -5.27 4.77
C PRO A 51 32.23 -5.21 5.71
N GLU A 52 32.34 -6.12 6.68
CA GLU A 52 33.47 -6.19 7.65
C GLU A 52 34.79 -6.56 6.96
N LEU A 53 34.76 -7.49 5.99
CA LEU A 53 35.90 -7.86 5.19
C LEU A 53 36.39 -6.73 4.28
N LEU A 54 35.46 -5.86 3.85
CA LEU A 54 35.78 -4.70 3.00
C LEU A 54 36.29 -3.49 3.81
N GLN A 55 36.07 -3.48 5.13
CA GLN A 55 36.63 -2.47 6.03
C GLN A 55 38.08 -2.77 6.31
N GLY A 56 38.97 -2.21 5.50
CA GLY A 56 40.39 -2.36 5.62
C GLY A 56 41.01 -3.29 4.56
N ASP A 57 42.24 -3.76 4.81
CA ASP A 57 43.03 -4.55 3.84
C ASP A 57 42.98 -6.07 4.11
N SER A 58 42.17 -6.54 5.03
CA SER A 58 42.11 -7.96 5.46
C SER A 58 41.72 -8.91 4.32
N TRP A 59 40.94 -8.45 3.37
CA TRP A 59 40.55 -9.25 2.20
C TRP A 59 41.66 -9.56 1.21
N LYS A 60 42.76 -8.76 1.18
CA LYS A 60 43.84 -8.94 0.23
C LYS A 60 44.65 -10.23 0.42
N GLY A 61 44.60 -10.81 1.61
CA GLY A 61 45.27 -12.08 1.93
C GLY A 61 44.42 -13.32 1.83
N LEU A 62 43.13 -13.18 1.55
CA LEU A 62 42.15 -14.28 1.53
C LEU A 62 42.06 -14.96 0.17
N LYS A 63 41.86 -16.28 0.19
CA LYS A 63 41.53 -17.03 -1.03
C LYS A 63 40.04 -17.10 -1.18
N PHE A 64 39.54 -16.63 -2.32
CA PHE A 64 38.12 -16.66 -2.66
C PHE A 64 37.75 -17.95 -3.39
N LYS A 65 36.55 -18.47 -3.14
CA LYS A 65 36.02 -19.57 -3.95
C LYS A 65 35.90 -19.13 -5.39
N HIS A 66 36.29 -20.02 -6.29
CA HIS A 66 36.09 -19.78 -7.72
C HIS A 66 34.59 -19.66 -8.01
N PHE A 67 34.21 -18.55 -8.64
CA PHE A 67 32.83 -18.29 -9.04
C PHE A 67 32.63 -18.74 -10.47
N ASP A 68 31.78 -19.76 -10.66
CA ASP A 68 31.38 -20.21 -11.98
C ASP A 68 30.13 -19.47 -12.43
N VAL A 69 30.29 -18.53 -13.36
CA VAL A 69 29.17 -17.73 -13.93
C VAL A 69 28.19 -18.55 -14.75
N ASN A 70 28.59 -19.78 -15.18
CA ASN A 70 27.74 -20.68 -15.95
C ASN A 70 27.07 -21.74 -15.08
N ALA A 71 27.36 -21.76 -13.77
CA ALA A 71 26.71 -22.71 -12.88
C ALA A 71 25.20 -22.49 -12.90
N PRO A 72 24.39 -23.55 -13.07
CA PRO A 72 22.95 -23.41 -13.09
C PRO A 72 22.46 -22.95 -11.72
N ALA A 73 21.92 -21.74 -11.67
CA ALA A 73 21.24 -21.22 -10.47
C ALA A 73 19.88 -21.95 -10.29
N LYS A 74 19.47 -22.12 -9.04
CA LYS A 74 18.09 -22.57 -8.78
C LYS A 74 17.13 -21.59 -9.45
N THR A 75 16.31 -22.11 -10.35
CA THR A 75 15.23 -21.32 -10.93
C THR A 75 14.32 -20.82 -9.81
N PRO A 76 14.16 -19.50 -9.65
CA PRO A 76 13.24 -18.99 -8.64
C PRO A 76 11.83 -19.50 -8.94
N THR A 77 11.19 -20.10 -7.94
CA THR A 77 9.78 -20.46 -8.06
C THR A 77 8.97 -19.18 -8.17
N GLY A 78 8.34 -18.97 -9.32
CA GLY A 78 7.45 -17.85 -9.53
C GLY A 78 6.29 -17.89 -8.51
N GLY A 79 6.04 -16.78 -7.82
CA GLY A 79 4.84 -16.62 -7.02
C GLY A 79 3.68 -16.09 -7.84
N ARG A 80 2.48 -16.11 -7.27
CA ARG A 80 1.33 -15.37 -7.80
C ARG A 80 1.23 -14.02 -7.09
N PRO A 81 0.92 -12.93 -7.80
CA PRO A 81 0.63 -11.66 -7.14
C PRO A 81 -0.58 -11.81 -6.21
N HIS A 82 -0.59 -11.08 -5.12
CA HIS A 82 -1.75 -11.03 -4.23
C HIS A 82 -2.97 -10.50 -5.01
N PRO A 83 -4.19 -11.04 -4.82
CA PRO A 83 -5.38 -10.58 -5.55
C PRO A 83 -5.63 -9.07 -5.47
N MET A 84 -5.35 -8.45 -4.32
CA MET A 84 -5.43 -7.00 -4.15
C MET A 84 -4.48 -6.25 -5.09
N GLN A 85 -3.26 -6.77 -5.30
CA GLN A 85 -2.31 -6.15 -6.22
C GLN A 85 -2.82 -6.18 -7.67
N ALA A 86 -3.42 -7.29 -8.08
CA ALA A 86 -4.03 -7.41 -9.41
C ALA A 86 -5.20 -6.43 -9.59
N LEU A 87 -6.00 -6.21 -8.53
CA LEU A 87 -7.09 -5.24 -8.53
C LEU A 87 -6.55 -3.80 -8.64
N ILE A 88 -5.56 -3.45 -7.85
CA ILE A 88 -4.90 -2.12 -7.89
C ILE A 88 -4.35 -1.83 -9.29
N GLU A 89 -3.65 -2.80 -9.90
CA GLU A 89 -3.12 -2.66 -11.26
C GLU A 89 -4.23 -2.46 -12.31
N ARG A 90 -5.37 -3.15 -12.16
CA ARG A 90 -6.52 -2.97 -13.03
C ARG A 90 -7.10 -1.56 -12.89
N ILE A 91 -7.29 -1.08 -11.67
CA ILE A 91 -7.79 0.27 -11.38
C ILE A 91 -6.85 1.32 -11.97
N ARG A 92 -5.54 1.18 -11.73
CA ARG A 92 -4.50 2.06 -12.29
C ARG A 92 -4.61 2.18 -13.80
N LYS A 93 -4.71 1.05 -14.51
CA LYS A 93 -4.87 1.03 -15.97
C LYS A 93 -6.11 1.77 -16.44
N VAL A 94 -7.24 1.60 -15.75
CA VAL A 94 -8.49 2.29 -16.08
C VAL A 94 -8.33 3.80 -15.98
N PHE A 95 -7.74 4.31 -14.91
CA PHE A 95 -7.51 5.75 -14.76
C PHE A 95 -6.53 6.31 -15.81
N LEU A 96 -5.43 5.60 -16.07
CA LEU A 96 -4.46 5.99 -17.10
C LEU A 96 -5.13 6.04 -18.51
N GLU A 97 -5.97 5.05 -18.85
CA GLU A 97 -6.74 5.05 -20.08
C GLU A 97 -7.77 6.19 -20.17
N MET A 98 -8.27 6.67 -19.04
CA MET A 98 -9.17 7.82 -18.95
C MET A 98 -8.42 9.17 -18.98
N GLY A 99 -7.09 9.15 -19.13
CA GLY A 99 -6.25 10.35 -19.25
C GLY A 99 -5.86 11.00 -17.92
N PHE A 100 -5.91 10.25 -16.82
CA PHE A 100 -5.42 10.71 -15.53
C PHE A 100 -3.93 10.37 -15.35
N SER A 101 -3.23 11.17 -14.56
CA SER A 101 -1.87 10.89 -14.07
C SER A 101 -1.92 10.42 -12.62
N GLU A 102 -1.11 9.43 -12.25
CA GLU A 102 -1.05 8.92 -10.88
C GLU A 102 -0.23 9.85 -9.99
N ILE A 103 -0.74 10.11 -8.78
CA ILE A 103 -0.03 10.82 -7.71
C ILE A 103 0.05 9.95 -6.48
N GLU A 104 1.13 10.10 -5.74
CA GLU A 104 1.37 9.39 -4.49
C GLU A 104 1.54 10.36 -3.34
N GLY A 105 1.47 9.86 -2.11
CA GLY A 105 1.73 10.65 -0.91
C GLY A 105 2.00 9.79 0.31
N ASN A 106 2.61 10.40 1.32
CA ASN A 106 3.03 9.74 2.54
C ASN A 106 1.83 9.33 3.41
N PHE A 107 2.00 8.26 4.17
CA PHE A 107 1.01 7.82 5.17
C PHE A 107 0.92 8.79 6.35
N VAL A 108 2.07 9.30 6.78
CA VAL A 108 2.18 10.28 7.86
C VAL A 108 1.89 11.66 7.32
N GLN A 109 0.92 12.34 7.92
CA GLN A 109 0.48 13.67 7.54
C GLN A 109 0.33 14.55 8.78
N SER A 110 0.29 15.88 8.60
CA SER A 110 -0.18 16.78 9.63
C SER A 110 -1.71 16.82 9.65
N ALA A 111 -2.30 17.10 10.80
CA ALA A 111 -3.73 17.30 10.94
C ALA A 111 -4.22 18.44 10.04
N GLY A 112 -3.40 19.46 9.84
CA GLY A 112 -3.66 20.57 8.93
C GLY A 112 -3.92 20.11 7.51
N TRP A 113 -3.02 19.36 6.91
CA TRP A 113 -3.21 18.84 5.57
C TRP A 113 -4.33 17.81 5.47
N ASN A 114 -4.50 16.97 6.51
CA ASN A 114 -5.53 15.93 6.48
C ASN A 114 -6.94 16.48 6.73
N MET A 115 -7.10 17.61 7.42
CA MET A 115 -8.40 18.12 7.87
C MET A 115 -8.59 19.62 7.63
N ASP A 116 -7.64 20.47 8.09
CA ASP A 116 -7.81 21.93 8.00
C ASP A 116 -7.87 22.41 6.55
N ALA A 117 -7.03 21.87 5.70
CA ALA A 117 -7.04 22.15 4.26
C ALA A 117 -8.36 21.78 3.56
N LEU A 118 -9.17 20.89 4.17
CA LEU A 118 -10.52 20.53 3.72
C LEU A 118 -11.62 21.29 4.47
N TYR A 119 -11.25 22.33 5.21
CA TYR A 119 -12.18 23.15 5.97
C TYR A 119 -12.96 22.38 7.05
N ILE A 120 -12.40 21.27 7.57
CA ILE A 120 -12.99 20.51 8.69
C ILE A 120 -12.65 21.28 10.01
N PRO A 121 -13.65 21.74 10.77
CA PRO A 121 -13.39 22.53 11.98
C PRO A 121 -12.54 21.75 13.00
N GLN A 122 -11.71 22.45 13.75
CA GLN A 122 -10.82 21.83 14.73
C GLN A 122 -11.57 21.15 15.90
N SER A 123 -12.81 21.53 16.12
CA SER A 123 -13.72 20.87 17.08
C SER A 123 -14.49 19.67 16.52
N HIS A 124 -14.26 19.29 15.26
CA HIS A 124 -15.03 18.20 14.62
C HIS A 124 -14.75 16.84 15.27
N PRO A 125 -15.79 16.02 15.55
CA PRO A 125 -15.62 14.71 16.19
C PRO A 125 -14.64 13.76 15.50
N ALA A 126 -14.53 13.82 14.18
CA ALA A 126 -13.57 12.98 13.41
C ALA A 126 -12.10 13.21 13.80
N ARG A 127 -11.78 14.33 14.48
CA ARG A 127 -10.45 14.60 15.02
C ARG A 127 -10.19 13.93 16.37
N THR A 128 -11.20 13.32 16.97
CA THR A 128 -11.02 12.63 18.25
C THR A 128 -10.19 11.37 18.05
N MET A 129 -9.57 10.91 19.14
CA MET A 129 -8.77 9.66 19.12
C MET A 129 -9.58 8.41 18.76
N GLN A 130 -10.91 8.52 18.67
CA GLN A 130 -11.78 7.41 18.29
C GLN A 130 -11.77 7.14 16.78
N ASP A 131 -11.53 8.20 15.95
CA ASP A 131 -11.61 8.05 14.49
C ASP A 131 -10.25 8.24 13.79
N THR A 132 -9.26 8.82 14.46
CA THR A 132 -7.96 9.17 13.89
C THR A 132 -6.80 8.59 14.68
N PHE A 133 -5.83 7.96 14.01
CA PHE A 133 -4.58 7.51 14.62
C PHE A 133 -3.57 8.65 14.66
N TYR A 134 -3.46 9.32 15.80
CA TYR A 134 -2.37 10.26 16.07
C TYR A 134 -1.08 9.52 16.43
N LEU A 135 0.05 10.09 16.05
CA LEU A 135 1.36 9.49 16.27
C LEU A 135 2.02 10.04 17.52
N SER A 136 2.72 9.17 18.24
CA SER A 136 3.62 9.56 19.32
C SER A 136 5.03 9.90 18.83
N SER A 137 5.39 9.45 17.60
CA SER A 137 6.65 9.77 16.94
C SER A 137 6.53 9.59 15.42
N PRO A 138 6.65 10.67 14.62
CA PRO A 138 6.74 12.06 15.06
C PRO A 138 5.38 12.55 15.60
N GLU A 139 5.38 13.18 16.77
CA GLU A 139 4.17 13.79 17.35
C GLU A 139 3.71 15.00 16.53
N ARG A 140 4.64 15.68 15.90
CA ARG A 140 4.40 16.86 15.06
C ARG A 140 4.99 16.68 13.67
N VAL A 141 4.28 17.22 12.69
CA VAL A 141 4.71 17.30 11.30
C VAL A 141 4.65 18.77 10.88
N ASP A 142 5.79 19.31 10.51
CA ASP A 142 5.92 20.71 10.14
C ASP A 142 5.05 21.04 8.93
N VAL A 143 4.41 22.21 9.01
CA VAL A 143 3.61 22.80 7.93
C VAL A 143 4.19 24.17 7.63
N ASP A 144 4.33 24.50 6.35
CA ASP A 144 4.78 25.82 5.89
C ASP A 144 3.86 26.92 6.46
N GLU A 145 4.46 27.95 7.06
CA GLU A 145 3.75 29.06 7.71
C GLU A 145 2.70 29.72 6.82
N ARG A 146 2.94 29.78 5.50
CA ARG A 146 1.97 30.34 4.53
C ARG A 146 0.64 29.59 4.54
N TYR A 147 0.64 28.27 4.75
CA TYR A 147 -0.59 27.48 4.85
C TYR A 147 -1.25 27.61 6.20
N LEU A 148 -0.48 27.66 7.28
CA LEU A 148 -1.01 27.92 8.62
C LEU A 148 -1.73 29.27 8.69
N ASP A 149 -1.10 30.33 8.19
CA ASP A 149 -1.69 31.66 8.09
C ASP A 149 -2.97 31.69 7.23
N LEU A 150 -2.94 31.00 6.07
CA LEU A 150 -4.11 30.90 5.18
C LEU A 150 -5.26 30.15 5.86
N TRP A 151 -4.99 28.98 6.44
CA TRP A 151 -6.02 28.18 7.12
C TRP A 151 -6.59 28.90 8.33
N SER A 152 -5.76 29.57 9.15
CA SER A 152 -6.22 30.39 10.26
C SER A 152 -7.24 31.43 9.78
N LYS A 153 -6.91 32.24 8.80
CA LYS A 153 -7.79 33.26 8.25
C LYS A 153 -9.10 32.68 7.69
N VAL A 154 -9.02 31.56 6.96
CA VAL A 154 -10.21 30.94 6.37
C VAL A 154 -11.10 30.33 7.43
N HIS A 155 -10.53 29.62 8.42
CA HIS A 155 -11.29 28.99 9.50
C HIS A 155 -11.91 29.98 10.46
N GLU A 156 -11.20 31.06 10.81
CA GLU A 156 -11.70 32.05 11.77
C GLU A 156 -12.79 32.95 11.20
N HIS A 157 -12.63 33.44 9.98
CA HIS A 157 -13.53 34.46 9.42
C HIS A 157 -13.78 34.36 7.91
N GLY A 158 -13.31 33.27 7.27
CA GLY A 158 -13.58 32.99 5.84
C GLY A 158 -12.66 33.70 4.85
N HIS A 159 -11.75 34.58 5.33
CA HIS A 159 -10.82 35.35 4.50
C HIS A 159 -11.54 35.99 3.29
N ASP A 160 -11.10 35.74 2.06
CA ASP A 160 -11.64 36.26 0.81
C ASP A 160 -12.66 35.34 0.11
N THR A 161 -13.06 34.24 0.77
CA THR A 161 -13.95 33.22 0.19
C THR A 161 -15.44 33.60 0.19
N GLY A 162 -15.83 34.68 0.85
CA GLY A 162 -17.24 35.05 1.10
C GLY A 162 -17.90 34.23 2.23
N SER A 163 -17.20 33.27 2.82
CA SER A 163 -17.60 32.56 4.03
C SER A 163 -17.41 33.46 5.28
N ARG A 164 -18.06 33.06 6.38
CA ARG A 164 -17.82 33.68 7.71
C ARG A 164 -16.83 32.89 8.56
N GLY A 165 -16.28 31.82 8.02
CA GLY A 165 -15.48 30.86 8.77
C GLY A 165 -16.31 30.07 9.78
N TRP A 166 -15.63 29.33 10.64
CA TRP A 166 -16.26 28.59 11.76
C TRP A 166 -16.39 29.48 13.01
N GLY A 167 -15.63 30.57 13.07
CA GLY A 167 -15.46 31.41 14.26
C GLY A 167 -14.50 30.75 15.28
N GLY A 168 -14.13 31.51 16.29
CA GLY A 168 -13.14 31.05 17.27
C GLY A 168 -11.70 31.27 16.82
N ASN A 169 -10.75 30.82 17.61
CA ASN A 169 -9.33 30.91 17.32
C ASN A 169 -8.87 29.60 16.66
N PHE A 170 -8.05 29.73 15.64
CA PHE A 170 -7.37 28.59 15.03
C PHE A 170 -6.16 28.20 15.87
N ASP A 171 -5.97 26.92 16.12
CA ASP A 171 -4.85 26.37 16.86
C ASP A 171 -3.84 25.74 15.90
N GLU A 172 -2.69 26.40 15.74
CA GLU A 172 -1.61 25.92 14.86
C GLU A 172 -0.96 24.63 15.40
N ASP A 173 -0.94 24.43 16.72
CA ASP A 173 -0.41 23.23 17.33
C ASP A 173 -1.29 22.00 16.98
N GLU A 174 -2.60 22.17 17.00
CA GLU A 174 -3.53 21.15 16.51
C GLU A 174 -3.32 20.84 15.04
N ALA A 175 -3.09 21.84 14.20
CA ALA A 175 -2.87 21.66 12.77
C ALA A 175 -1.56 20.88 12.46
N GLN A 176 -0.56 21.00 13.32
CA GLN A 176 0.73 20.33 13.13
C GLN A 176 0.84 18.96 13.80
N LYS A 177 -0.19 18.46 14.48
CA LYS A 177 -0.18 17.10 15.02
C LYS A 177 0.03 16.06 13.91
N GLY A 178 0.95 15.12 14.17
CA GLY A 178 1.23 14.00 13.28
C GLY A 178 0.15 12.91 13.40
N LEU A 179 -0.33 12.43 12.24
CA LEU A 179 -1.33 11.37 12.18
C LEU A 179 -1.11 10.45 10.98
N LEU A 180 -1.76 9.29 10.99
CA LEU A 180 -1.92 8.47 9.80
C LEU A 180 -3.12 8.99 9.01
N ARG A 181 -2.92 9.23 7.70
CA ARG A 181 -3.97 9.80 6.84
C ARG A 181 -5.26 8.98 6.88
N THR A 182 -6.37 9.66 7.05
CA THR A 182 -7.71 9.06 7.12
C THR A 182 -8.39 8.93 5.74
N HIS A 183 -7.81 9.57 4.73
CA HIS A 183 -8.25 9.55 3.33
C HIS A 183 -7.09 9.91 2.40
N THR A 184 -7.25 9.62 1.12
CA THR A 184 -6.27 9.98 0.07
C THR A 184 -6.45 11.41 -0.47
N THR A 185 -7.53 12.09 -0.11
CA THR A 185 -7.82 13.49 -0.49
C THR A 185 -6.70 14.45 -0.08
N VAL A 186 -5.96 14.12 0.98
CA VAL A 186 -4.77 14.88 1.37
C VAL A 186 -3.75 15.01 0.23
N ASN A 187 -3.60 13.99 -0.62
CA ASN A 187 -2.67 14.03 -1.75
C ASN A 187 -3.17 14.96 -2.86
N THR A 188 -4.48 14.91 -3.14
CA THR A 188 -5.10 15.72 -4.20
C THR A 188 -5.14 17.20 -3.79
N VAL A 189 -5.40 17.50 -2.53
CA VAL A 189 -5.35 18.88 -2.00
C VAL A 189 -3.93 19.45 -2.08
N LYS A 190 -2.92 18.68 -1.67
CA LYS A 190 -1.52 19.09 -1.83
C LYS A 190 -1.15 19.32 -3.29
N HIS A 191 -1.59 18.41 -4.18
CA HIS A 191 -1.36 18.56 -5.62
C HIS A 191 -1.94 19.88 -6.16
N ILE A 192 -3.18 20.22 -5.79
CA ILE A 192 -3.81 21.49 -6.20
C ILE A 192 -3.04 22.69 -5.62
N ALA A 193 -2.63 22.62 -4.35
CA ALA A 193 -1.88 23.69 -3.71
C ALA A 193 -0.52 23.97 -4.38
N GLU A 194 0.12 22.92 -4.87
CA GLU A 194 1.41 23.00 -5.60
C GLU A 194 1.21 23.31 -7.09
N ASN A 195 0.07 22.91 -7.67
CA ASN A 195 -0.28 23.07 -9.09
C ASN A 195 -1.63 23.77 -9.24
N PRO A 196 -1.73 25.07 -8.91
CA PRO A 196 -3.01 25.78 -8.88
C PRO A 196 -3.60 26.06 -10.27
N ASN A 197 -2.84 25.82 -11.35
CA ASN A 197 -3.28 26.11 -12.72
C ASN A 197 -3.95 24.89 -13.36
N ALA A 198 -5.17 25.09 -13.87
CA ALA A 198 -5.86 24.12 -14.70
C ALA A 198 -5.21 24.06 -16.12
N PRO A 199 -5.38 22.97 -16.90
CA PRO A 199 -6.09 21.75 -16.52
C PRO A 199 -5.20 20.73 -15.79
N SER A 200 -5.80 19.94 -14.88
CA SER A 200 -5.13 18.82 -14.24
C SER A 200 -6.13 17.68 -14.01
N ARG A 201 -5.73 16.44 -14.32
CA ARG A 201 -6.47 15.22 -14.02
C ARG A 201 -5.52 14.25 -13.32
N VAL A 202 -5.71 14.06 -12.04
CA VAL A 202 -4.86 13.17 -11.26
C VAL A 202 -5.68 12.21 -10.43
N PHE A 203 -5.11 11.04 -10.12
CA PHE A 203 -5.69 10.06 -9.23
C PHE A 203 -4.62 9.49 -8.30
N GLY A 204 -5.06 8.98 -7.16
CA GLY A 204 -4.22 8.25 -6.23
C GLY A 204 -4.91 6.99 -5.72
N ILE A 205 -4.14 5.93 -5.52
CA ILE A 205 -4.58 4.70 -4.87
C ILE A 205 -3.71 4.51 -3.65
N GLY A 206 -4.30 4.45 -2.48
CA GLY A 206 -3.49 4.34 -1.27
C GLY A 206 -4.23 3.77 -0.08
N ARG A 207 -3.44 3.26 0.86
CA ARG A 207 -3.94 2.85 2.17
C ARG A 207 -4.29 4.07 2.99
N VAL A 208 -5.39 3.96 3.69
CA VAL A 208 -5.89 4.94 4.65
C VAL A 208 -6.20 4.25 5.96
N PHE A 209 -6.25 4.99 7.05
CA PHE A 209 -6.29 4.46 8.40
C PHE A 209 -7.37 5.18 9.19
N ARG A 210 -8.29 4.39 9.77
CA ARG A 210 -9.36 4.91 10.64
C ARG A 210 -9.51 4.02 11.86
N GLN A 211 -9.62 4.61 13.01
CA GLN A 211 -9.81 3.88 14.26
C GLN A 211 -11.29 3.53 14.45
N GLU A 212 -11.79 2.68 13.57
CA GLU A 212 -13.17 2.23 13.59
C GLU A 212 -13.32 0.91 14.37
N THR A 213 -14.54 0.63 14.83
CA THR A 213 -14.87 -0.70 15.36
C THR A 213 -14.83 -1.70 14.22
N ILE A 214 -13.97 -2.72 14.35
CA ILE A 214 -13.78 -3.73 13.32
C ILE A 214 -15.04 -4.58 13.20
N ASP A 215 -15.62 -4.65 12.01
CA ASP A 215 -16.72 -5.52 11.65
C ASP A 215 -16.54 -6.13 10.24
N ARG A 216 -17.59 -6.67 9.66
CA ARG A 216 -17.54 -7.28 8.31
C ARG A 216 -17.21 -6.27 7.20
N THR A 217 -17.50 -5.01 7.39
CA THR A 217 -17.41 -3.94 6.39
C THR A 217 -16.40 -2.85 6.75
N HIS A 218 -15.95 -2.80 7.99
CA HIS A 218 -15.02 -1.80 8.51
C HIS A 218 -13.70 -2.42 8.97
N LEU A 219 -12.63 -1.99 8.34
CA LEU A 219 -11.25 -2.33 8.71
C LEU A 219 -10.51 -1.06 9.13
N PRO A 220 -9.59 -1.15 10.09
CA PRO A 220 -8.78 0.01 10.52
C PRO A 220 -7.79 0.47 9.46
N GLU A 221 -7.52 -0.37 8.47
CA GLU A 221 -6.69 -0.09 7.30
C GLU A 221 -7.42 -0.62 6.06
N PHE A 222 -7.60 0.27 5.07
CA PHE A 222 -8.20 -0.11 3.79
C PHE A 222 -7.63 0.73 2.65
N HIS A 223 -7.93 0.36 1.41
CA HIS A 223 -7.52 1.12 0.24
C HIS A 223 -8.62 2.07 -0.19
N GLN A 224 -8.25 3.32 -0.41
CA GLN A 224 -9.11 4.33 -1.03
C GLN A 224 -8.52 4.72 -2.38
N ILE A 225 -9.42 4.92 -3.35
CA ILE A 225 -9.11 5.45 -4.65
C ILE A 225 -9.73 6.83 -4.71
N GLU A 226 -8.97 7.81 -5.14
CA GLU A 226 -9.45 9.17 -5.32
C GLU A 226 -8.89 9.76 -6.60
N GLY A 227 -9.68 10.60 -7.26
CA GLY A 227 -9.26 11.35 -8.43
C GLY A 227 -9.88 12.73 -8.44
N ILE A 228 -9.19 13.68 -9.06
CA ILE A 228 -9.71 15.03 -9.30
C ILE A 228 -9.60 15.38 -10.78
N ILE A 229 -10.56 16.19 -11.22
CA ILE A 229 -10.53 16.89 -12.48
C ILE A 229 -10.57 18.37 -12.16
N HIS A 230 -9.47 19.06 -12.42
CA HIS A 230 -9.32 20.50 -12.24
C HIS A 230 -9.34 21.17 -13.62
N GLU A 231 -10.48 21.67 -14.03
CA GLU A 231 -10.72 22.28 -15.35
C GLU A 231 -11.69 23.45 -15.21
N GLU A 232 -11.58 24.45 -16.08
CA GLU A 232 -12.44 25.65 -16.07
C GLU A 232 -13.93 25.34 -16.22
N ASN A 233 -14.26 24.27 -16.96
CA ASN A 233 -15.65 23.87 -17.25
C ASN A 233 -16.07 22.60 -16.51
N ALA A 234 -15.35 22.21 -15.44
CA ALA A 234 -15.74 21.07 -14.61
C ALA A 234 -17.15 21.25 -14.06
N ASN A 235 -17.96 20.20 -14.15
CA ASN A 235 -19.36 20.25 -13.75
C ASN A 235 -19.87 18.87 -13.30
N LEU A 236 -21.05 18.85 -12.68
CA LEU A 236 -21.67 17.62 -12.18
C LEU A 236 -21.90 16.54 -13.27
N PRO A 237 -22.40 16.85 -14.48
CA PRO A 237 -22.47 15.87 -15.56
C PRO A 237 -21.14 15.22 -15.91
N MET A 238 -20.03 15.97 -15.89
CA MET A 238 -18.68 15.44 -16.11
C MET A 238 -18.28 14.46 -15.01
N LEU A 239 -18.54 14.80 -13.74
CA LEU A 239 -18.31 13.91 -12.60
C LEU A 239 -19.09 12.59 -12.77
N ILE A 240 -20.40 12.68 -13.01
CA ILE A 240 -21.26 11.49 -13.18
C ILE A 240 -20.79 10.64 -14.37
N SER A 241 -20.42 11.25 -15.48
CA SER A 241 -19.91 10.54 -16.66
C SER A 241 -18.59 9.84 -16.37
N THR A 242 -17.68 10.50 -15.66
CA THR A 242 -16.39 9.93 -15.25
C THR A 242 -16.57 8.71 -14.35
N LEU A 243 -17.42 8.82 -13.31
CA LEU A 243 -17.73 7.72 -12.41
C LEU A 243 -18.37 6.54 -13.13
N LYS A 244 -19.39 6.78 -13.95
CA LYS A 244 -20.02 5.71 -14.75
C LYS A 244 -19.04 5.03 -15.70
N THR A 245 -18.18 5.80 -16.36
CA THR A 245 -17.14 5.26 -17.25
C THR A 245 -16.14 4.38 -16.47
N PHE A 246 -15.70 4.85 -15.30
CA PHE A 246 -14.81 4.09 -14.42
C PHE A 246 -15.43 2.75 -14.02
N TYR A 247 -16.65 2.76 -13.47
CA TYR A 247 -17.29 1.54 -13.00
C TYR A 247 -17.63 0.58 -14.15
N SER A 248 -18.05 1.08 -15.32
CA SER A 248 -18.25 0.23 -16.51
C SER A 248 -16.96 -0.43 -16.96
N LYS A 249 -15.82 0.30 -17.01
CA LYS A 249 -14.50 -0.29 -17.29
C LYS A 249 -14.05 -1.31 -16.24
N MET A 250 -14.52 -1.17 -15.01
CA MET A 250 -14.32 -2.14 -13.95
C MET A 250 -15.25 -3.36 -14.04
N GLY A 251 -16.24 -3.34 -14.95
CA GLY A 251 -17.22 -4.41 -15.19
C GLY A 251 -18.50 -4.28 -14.38
N TYR A 252 -18.82 -3.06 -13.93
CA TYR A 252 -20.06 -2.73 -13.23
C TYR A 252 -20.85 -1.73 -14.07
N ASP A 253 -21.87 -2.19 -14.77
CA ASP A 253 -22.68 -1.33 -15.65
C ASP A 253 -23.88 -0.70 -14.91
N ASP A 254 -24.39 -1.36 -13.87
CA ASP A 254 -25.47 -0.84 -13.04
C ASP A 254 -24.90 0.06 -11.94
N VAL A 255 -24.88 1.36 -12.23
CA VAL A 255 -24.36 2.42 -11.35
C VAL A 255 -25.47 3.40 -11.03
N ARG A 256 -25.73 3.62 -9.74
CA ARG A 256 -26.66 4.60 -9.23
C ARG A 256 -25.89 5.76 -8.58
N VAL A 257 -26.25 6.98 -8.92
CA VAL A 257 -25.71 8.20 -8.30
C VAL A 257 -26.84 8.85 -7.50
N ARG A 258 -26.60 9.10 -6.21
CA ARG A 258 -27.56 9.71 -5.29
C ARG A 258 -27.05 11.07 -4.81
N PRO A 259 -27.91 12.09 -4.63
CA PRO A 259 -27.53 13.30 -3.91
C PRO A 259 -27.07 12.97 -2.49
N ALA A 260 -26.02 13.62 -2.05
CA ALA A 260 -25.46 13.50 -0.71
C ALA A 260 -25.06 14.86 -0.17
N TYR A 261 -24.56 14.89 1.05
CA TYR A 261 -24.01 16.10 1.67
C TYR A 261 -22.66 15.81 2.33
N PHE A 262 -21.69 16.63 1.99
CA PHE A 262 -20.39 16.70 2.67
C PHE A 262 -20.04 18.17 2.92
N PRO A 263 -19.39 18.52 4.04
CA PRO A 263 -19.13 19.93 4.38
C PRO A 263 -18.19 20.66 3.42
N TYR A 264 -17.45 19.93 2.59
CA TYR A 264 -16.42 20.45 1.68
C TYR A 264 -16.71 20.18 0.20
N THR A 265 -17.90 19.70 -0.15
CA THR A 265 -18.29 19.42 -1.55
C THR A 265 -19.61 20.12 -1.89
N GLU A 266 -19.72 20.65 -3.13
CA GLU A 266 -20.94 21.27 -3.66
C GLU A 266 -20.92 21.26 -5.19
N PRO A 267 -21.88 20.60 -5.87
CA PRO A 267 -22.85 19.64 -5.32
C PRO A 267 -22.19 18.33 -4.90
N SER A 268 -22.85 17.61 -3.99
CA SER A 268 -22.35 16.35 -3.45
C SER A 268 -23.18 15.15 -3.93
N VAL A 269 -22.53 14.05 -4.24
CA VAL A 269 -23.15 12.80 -4.66
C VAL A 269 -22.48 11.60 -4.02
N GLU A 270 -23.24 10.54 -3.82
CA GLU A 270 -22.76 9.19 -3.49
C GLU A 270 -23.00 8.23 -4.64
N VAL A 271 -22.16 7.23 -4.76
CA VAL A 271 -22.18 6.25 -5.85
C VAL A 271 -22.37 4.84 -5.31
N ASP A 272 -23.40 4.17 -5.80
CA ASP A 272 -23.67 2.75 -5.53
C ASP A 272 -23.52 1.93 -6.82
N ILE A 273 -23.05 0.71 -6.69
CA ILE A 273 -23.11 -0.32 -7.73
C ILE A 273 -24.08 -1.43 -7.34
N LEU A 274 -24.67 -2.09 -8.34
CA LEU A 274 -25.46 -3.30 -8.09
C LEU A 274 -24.52 -4.50 -7.97
N TRP A 275 -24.38 -5.04 -6.76
CA TRP A 275 -23.52 -6.18 -6.47
C TRP A 275 -24.36 -7.34 -5.90
N ARG A 276 -24.38 -8.47 -6.61
CA ARG A 276 -25.12 -9.68 -6.19
C ARG A 276 -26.59 -9.44 -5.85
N GLY A 277 -27.24 -8.51 -6.53
CA GLY A 277 -28.64 -8.15 -6.32
C GLY A 277 -28.91 -7.09 -5.25
N GLU A 278 -27.87 -6.58 -4.61
CA GLU A 278 -27.96 -5.51 -3.60
C GLU A 278 -27.15 -4.27 -4.04
N TRP A 279 -27.63 -3.09 -3.64
CA TRP A 279 -26.88 -1.85 -3.87
C TRP A 279 -25.78 -1.72 -2.83
N LEU A 280 -24.55 -1.60 -3.29
CA LEU A 280 -23.35 -1.42 -2.47
C LEU A 280 -22.78 -0.03 -2.74
N GLU A 281 -22.68 0.78 -1.69
CA GLU A 281 -22.01 2.08 -1.74
C GLU A 281 -20.51 1.87 -1.90
N LEU A 282 -19.90 2.58 -2.83
CA LEU A 282 -18.47 2.53 -3.11
C LEU A 282 -17.79 3.91 -3.18
N GLY A 283 -18.53 5.01 -3.06
CA GLY A 283 -17.97 6.36 -3.07
C GLY A 283 -18.98 7.47 -2.94
#